data_5e281ce92d878e3217ad89721d206c10
#
_entry.id   5e281ce92d878e3217ad89721d206c10
#
_cell.length_a   1.000
_cell.length_b   1.000
_cell.length_c   1.000
_cell.angle_alpha   90.00
_cell.angle_beta   90.00
_cell.angle_gamma   90.00
#
_symmetry.space_group_name_H-M   'P 1'
#
loop_
_entity.id
_entity.type
_entity.pdbx_description
1 polymer ?
#
loop_
_entity_poly.entity_id
_entity_poly.type
_entity_poly.pdbx_seq_one_letter_code
_entity_poly.pdbx_strand_id
1 'polypeptide(L)'
;MVVRVAERAAASGAERVVIASDDLRIAEAAAAHGHAAVMTDTRHPTGTDRLSEAAALLALRDDDIVVNVQGDEPLIDPALVRRVATTLAARDDAAIATACHRIDDVTEVFNPNVVKVVFDASGNALYFSRAPVPFARAGFAAAPPRLPADVSIHRHYGLYAYRVAFLRAFPTLPPSPIEAAEALEQLRALWHGYRIVVDVVQGAPAPGVDTPDDLARVRRQFAAEDATSH
;
A
#
# COMPACT_ATOMS: atom_id res chain seq x y z
N MET A 1 13.41 6.57 -11.11
CA MET A 1 12.68 6.04 -9.93
C MET A 1 11.59 5.08 -10.36
N VAL A 2 10.55 5.49 -11.08
CA VAL A 2 9.43 4.63 -11.51
C VAL A 2 9.86 3.33 -12.24
N VAL A 3 10.92 3.37 -13.03
CA VAL A 3 11.50 2.19 -13.69
C VAL A 3 11.97 1.14 -12.67
N ARG A 4 12.67 1.57 -11.61
CA ARG A 4 13.11 0.66 -10.55
C ARG A 4 11.92 0.05 -9.78
N VAL A 5 10.85 0.83 -9.58
CA VAL A 5 9.59 0.29 -9.01
C VAL A 5 9.00 -0.78 -9.92
N ALA A 6 8.95 -0.52 -11.24
CA ALA A 6 8.42 -1.49 -12.21
C ALA A 6 9.26 -2.77 -12.28
N GLU A 7 10.59 -2.67 -12.21
CA GLU A 7 11.51 -3.82 -12.13
C GLU A 7 11.25 -4.67 -10.87
N ARG A 8 11.08 -4.02 -9.71
CA ARG A 8 10.75 -4.71 -8.46
C ARG A 8 9.35 -5.36 -8.52
N ALA A 9 8.37 -4.65 -9.07
CA ALA A 9 7.04 -5.21 -9.27
C ALA A 9 7.07 -6.42 -10.22
N ALA A 10 7.84 -6.39 -11.30
CA ALA A 10 8.01 -7.52 -12.20
C ALA A 10 8.66 -8.74 -11.52
N ALA A 11 9.64 -8.51 -10.64
CA ALA A 11 10.27 -9.57 -9.86
C ALA A 11 9.32 -10.26 -8.86
N SER A 12 8.14 -9.67 -8.56
CA SER A 12 7.10 -10.32 -7.75
C SER A 12 6.48 -11.55 -8.42
N GLY A 13 6.67 -11.70 -9.74
CA GLY A 13 6.01 -12.72 -10.54
C GLY A 13 4.61 -12.33 -10.98
N ALA A 14 4.31 -11.02 -11.00
CA ALA A 14 3.09 -10.52 -11.62
C ALA A 14 3.07 -10.86 -13.11
N GLU A 15 1.91 -11.27 -13.61
CA GLU A 15 1.73 -11.59 -15.03
C GLU A 15 1.96 -10.35 -15.92
N ARG A 16 1.59 -9.19 -15.40
CA ARG A 16 1.72 -7.91 -16.11
C ARG A 16 2.04 -6.79 -15.16
N VAL A 17 2.97 -5.93 -15.54
CA VAL A 17 3.27 -4.67 -14.82
C VAL A 17 3.05 -3.51 -15.77
N VAL A 18 2.27 -2.51 -15.31
CA VAL A 18 1.94 -1.32 -16.11
C VAL A 18 2.06 -0.08 -15.23
N ILE A 19 2.73 0.93 -15.71
CA ILE A 19 2.84 2.22 -15.04
C ILE A 19 1.63 3.08 -15.44
N ALA A 20 0.78 3.42 -14.46
CA ALA A 20 -0.33 4.35 -14.65
C ALA A 20 0.09 5.77 -14.26
N SER A 21 0.07 6.71 -15.18
CA SER A 21 0.51 8.08 -14.93
C SER A 21 -0.26 9.07 -15.79
N ASP A 22 -0.36 10.30 -15.32
CA ASP A 22 -0.87 11.46 -16.06
C ASP A 22 0.27 12.34 -16.63
N ASP A 23 1.52 11.97 -16.41
CA ASP A 23 2.69 12.70 -16.87
C ASP A 23 3.38 11.98 -18.03
N LEU A 24 3.39 12.61 -19.20
CA LEU A 24 4.00 12.07 -20.40
C LEU A 24 5.50 11.74 -20.24
N ARG A 25 6.23 12.52 -19.43
CA ARG A 25 7.65 12.27 -19.13
C ARG A 25 7.87 10.93 -18.45
N ILE A 26 6.91 10.53 -17.59
CA ILE A 26 6.94 9.21 -16.90
C ILE A 26 6.67 8.11 -17.92
N ALA A 27 5.69 8.28 -18.81
CA ALA A 27 5.40 7.29 -19.85
C ALA A 27 6.56 7.13 -20.84
N GLU A 28 7.20 8.22 -21.26
CA GLU A 28 8.40 8.20 -22.09
C GLU A 28 9.58 7.50 -21.41
N ALA A 29 9.81 7.79 -20.13
CA ALA A 29 10.85 7.12 -19.35
C ALA A 29 10.57 5.62 -19.19
N ALA A 30 9.31 5.22 -18.99
CA ALA A 30 8.91 3.82 -18.95
C ALA A 30 9.20 3.12 -20.27
N ALA A 31 8.75 3.70 -21.39
CA ALA A 31 8.94 3.16 -22.73
C ALA A 31 10.43 3.02 -23.11
N ALA A 32 11.27 4.02 -22.76
CA ALA A 32 12.72 4.00 -22.98
C ALA A 32 13.43 2.83 -22.25
N HIS A 33 12.80 2.26 -21.22
CA HIS A 33 13.31 1.12 -20.45
C HIS A 33 12.50 -0.17 -20.66
N GLY A 34 11.64 -0.20 -21.69
CA GLY A 34 10.87 -1.41 -22.04
C GLY A 34 9.68 -1.72 -21.14
N HIS A 35 9.23 -0.77 -20.33
CA HIS A 35 8.05 -0.93 -19.48
C HIS A 35 6.81 -0.38 -20.15
N ALA A 36 5.67 -1.08 -19.98
CA ALA A 36 4.37 -0.61 -20.42
C ALA A 36 3.88 0.55 -19.53
N ALA A 37 3.27 1.56 -20.16
CA ALA A 37 2.60 2.63 -19.46
C ALA A 37 1.20 2.87 -20.03
N VAL A 38 0.28 3.35 -19.19
CA VAL A 38 -1.05 3.81 -19.56
C VAL A 38 -1.23 5.23 -19.08
N MET A 39 -1.68 6.11 -19.99
CA MET A 39 -2.00 7.49 -19.64
C MET A 39 -3.39 7.56 -19.03
N THR A 40 -3.50 8.22 -17.89
CA THR A 40 -4.74 8.39 -17.12
C THR A 40 -5.06 9.87 -16.96
N ASP A 41 -6.30 10.19 -16.63
CA ASP A 41 -6.75 11.57 -16.45
C ASP A 41 -6.01 12.24 -15.27
N THR A 42 -5.66 13.53 -15.46
CA THR A 42 -5.02 14.36 -14.43
C THR A 42 -5.99 14.74 -13.30
N ARG A 43 -7.30 14.59 -13.50
CA ARG A 43 -8.35 15.03 -12.57
C ARG A 43 -8.71 14.01 -11.50
N HIS A 44 -8.06 12.84 -11.48
CA HIS A 44 -8.34 11.84 -10.46
C HIS A 44 -8.04 12.38 -9.06
N PRO A 45 -9.02 12.35 -8.14
CA PRO A 45 -8.83 12.87 -6.79
C PRO A 45 -7.96 11.95 -5.94
N THR A 46 -7.90 10.65 -6.28
CA THR A 46 -7.17 9.64 -5.51
C THR A 46 -6.42 8.64 -6.38
N GLY A 47 -5.48 7.91 -5.77
CA GLY A 47 -4.76 6.81 -6.43
C GLY A 47 -5.69 5.67 -6.84
N THR A 48 -6.72 5.36 -6.05
CA THR A 48 -7.68 4.28 -6.35
C THR A 48 -8.58 4.66 -7.54
N ASP A 49 -8.98 5.93 -7.69
CA ASP A 49 -9.69 6.40 -8.88
C ASP A 49 -8.84 6.22 -10.15
N ARG A 50 -7.54 6.56 -10.08
CA ARG A 50 -6.59 6.34 -11.17
C ARG A 50 -6.47 4.84 -11.53
N LEU A 51 -6.40 3.97 -10.53
CA LEU A 51 -6.36 2.52 -10.76
C LEU A 51 -7.64 2.00 -11.42
N SER A 52 -8.80 2.55 -11.06
CA SER A 52 -10.08 2.21 -11.69
C SER A 52 -10.05 2.51 -13.18
N GLU A 53 -9.58 3.70 -13.58
CA GLU A 53 -9.41 4.06 -14.99
C GLU A 53 -8.40 3.15 -15.69
N ALA A 54 -7.23 2.94 -15.07
CA ALA A 54 -6.20 2.07 -15.62
C ALA A 54 -6.72 0.64 -15.85
N ALA A 55 -7.48 0.08 -14.90
CA ALA A 55 -8.09 -1.24 -15.04
C ALA A 55 -9.08 -1.31 -16.20
N ALA A 56 -9.86 -0.23 -16.43
CA ALA A 56 -10.79 -0.13 -17.56
C ALA A 56 -10.05 -0.04 -18.91
N LEU A 57 -9.02 0.83 -19.01
CA LEU A 57 -8.20 0.99 -20.21
C LEU A 57 -7.45 -0.30 -20.59
N LEU A 58 -7.05 -1.08 -19.58
CA LEU A 58 -6.38 -2.36 -19.76
C LEU A 58 -7.36 -3.54 -20.00
N ALA A 59 -8.66 -3.28 -20.01
CA ALA A 59 -9.75 -4.25 -20.17
C ALA A 59 -9.63 -5.44 -19.20
N LEU A 60 -9.24 -5.17 -17.94
CA LEU A 60 -9.14 -6.19 -16.91
C LEU A 60 -10.52 -6.73 -16.53
N ARG A 61 -10.58 -8.00 -16.11
CA ARG A 61 -11.81 -8.68 -15.70
C ARG A 61 -12.10 -8.40 -14.23
N ASP A 62 -13.33 -8.57 -13.81
CA ASP A 62 -13.78 -8.29 -12.43
C ASP A 62 -13.07 -9.14 -11.36
N ASP A 63 -12.67 -10.35 -11.71
CA ASP A 63 -11.96 -11.31 -10.85
C ASP A 63 -10.44 -11.15 -10.86
N ASP A 64 -9.89 -10.33 -11.77
CA ASP A 64 -8.46 -10.03 -11.78
C ASP A 64 -8.06 -9.27 -10.50
N ILE A 65 -6.81 -9.48 -10.07
CA ILE A 65 -6.23 -8.80 -8.90
C ILE A 65 -5.18 -7.80 -9.37
N VAL A 66 -5.34 -6.56 -8.93
CA VAL A 66 -4.39 -5.47 -9.19
C VAL A 66 -3.67 -5.11 -7.90
N VAL A 67 -2.34 -5.18 -7.89
CA VAL A 67 -1.53 -4.66 -6.77
C VAL A 67 -1.08 -3.25 -7.10
N ASN A 68 -1.41 -2.31 -6.21
CA ASN A 68 -0.98 -0.92 -6.30
C ASN A 68 0.36 -0.74 -5.60
N VAL A 69 1.42 -0.59 -6.38
CA VAL A 69 2.74 -0.21 -5.87
C VAL A 69 2.96 1.27 -6.15
N GLN A 70 3.28 2.04 -5.11
CA GLN A 70 3.50 3.47 -5.24
C GLN A 70 4.78 3.78 -6.02
N GLY A 71 4.76 4.84 -6.84
CA GLY A 71 5.87 5.20 -7.72
C GLY A 71 7.12 5.72 -6.98
N ASP A 72 7.02 5.98 -5.69
CA ASP A 72 8.06 6.45 -4.78
C ASP A 72 8.66 5.33 -3.89
N GLU A 73 8.29 4.06 -4.16
CA GLU A 73 8.80 2.88 -3.43
C GLU A 73 9.78 2.02 -4.27
N PRO A 74 10.92 2.55 -4.72
CA PRO A 74 11.85 1.81 -5.58
C PRO A 74 12.54 0.62 -4.89
N LEU A 75 12.47 0.54 -3.56
CA LEU A 75 13.04 -0.53 -2.74
C LEU A 75 11.97 -1.53 -2.27
N ILE A 76 10.74 -1.48 -2.81
CA ILE A 76 9.68 -2.41 -2.43
C ILE A 76 10.16 -3.86 -2.56
N ASP A 77 9.83 -4.69 -1.58
CA ASP A 77 10.16 -6.12 -1.62
C ASP A 77 9.20 -6.84 -2.58
N PRO A 78 9.71 -7.46 -3.66
CA PRO A 78 8.88 -8.26 -4.56
C PRO A 78 8.10 -9.38 -3.86
N ALA A 79 8.65 -9.97 -2.79
CA ALA A 79 7.98 -11.00 -2.02
C ALA A 79 6.74 -10.45 -1.30
N LEU A 80 6.80 -9.21 -0.81
CA LEU A 80 5.67 -8.54 -0.19
C LEU A 80 4.57 -8.23 -1.22
N VAL A 81 4.93 -7.76 -2.42
CA VAL A 81 3.98 -7.51 -3.52
C VAL A 81 3.22 -8.80 -3.87
N ARG A 82 3.96 -9.92 -4.06
CA ARG A 82 3.36 -11.24 -4.29
C ARG A 82 2.46 -11.65 -3.13
N ARG A 83 2.92 -11.45 -1.90
CA ARG A 83 2.22 -11.88 -0.69
C ARG A 83 0.85 -11.21 -0.55
N VAL A 84 0.76 -9.90 -0.75
CA VAL A 84 -0.52 -9.17 -0.69
C VAL A 84 -1.49 -9.64 -1.78
N ALA A 85 -0.99 -9.92 -2.99
CA ALA A 85 -1.81 -10.50 -4.07
C ALA A 85 -2.35 -11.89 -3.70
N THR A 86 -1.49 -12.77 -3.19
CA THR A 86 -1.89 -14.14 -2.81
C THR A 86 -2.81 -14.16 -1.60
N THR A 87 -2.65 -13.23 -0.66
CA THR A 87 -3.58 -13.05 0.47
C THR A 87 -4.98 -12.71 -0.03
N LEU A 88 -5.12 -11.83 -1.02
CA LEU A 88 -6.43 -11.52 -1.62
C LEU A 88 -6.99 -12.70 -2.42
N ALA A 89 -6.13 -13.38 -3.18
CA ALA A 89 -6.55 -14.54 -3.99
C ALA A 89 -7.12 -15.70 -3.14
N ALA A 90 -6.64 -15.84 -1.90
CA ALA A 90 -7.12 -16.86 -0.95
C ALA A 90 -8.43 -16.46 -0.21
N ARG A 91 -8.99 -15.27 -0.46
CA ARG A 91 -10.12 -14.71 0.29
C ARG A 91 -11.20 -14.18 -0.66
N ASP A 92 -12.08 -15.08 -1.11
CA ASP A 92 -13.17 -14.71 -2.04
C ASP A 92 -14.17 -13.71 -1.44
N ASP A 93 -14.22 -13.64 -0.13
CA ASP A 93 -15.08 -12.73 0.63
C ASP A 93 -14.50 -11.32 0.84
N ALA A 94 -13.23 -11.08 0.44
CA ALA A 94 -12.56 -9.80 0.55
C ALA A 94 -12.43 -9.09 -0.80
N ALA A 95 -12.62 -7.77 -0.78
CA ALA A 95 -12.43 -6.90 -1.95
C ALA A 95 -11.00 -6.36 -2.06
N ILE A 96 -10.32 -6.26 -0.92
CA ILE A 96 -9.01 -5.63 -0.77
C ILE A 96 -8.14 -6.49 0.15
N ALA A 97 -6.85 -6.54 -0.13
CA ALA A 97 -5.84 -7.01 0.83
C ALA A 97 -4.78 -5.93 1.04
N THR A 98 -4.23 -5.90 2.25
CA THR A 98 -3.10 -5.05 2.62
C THR A 98 -2.21 -5.77 3.62
N ALA A 99 -1.10 -5.15 4.02
CA ALA A 99 -0.17 -5.71 4.98
C ALA A 99 0.04 -4.79 6.20
N CYS A 100 0.53 -5.37 7.27
CA CYS A 100 1.00 -4.64 8.44
C CYS A 100 2.17 -5.36 9.10
N HIS A 101 2.90 -4.65 9.95
CA HIS A 101 3.90 -5.26 10.84
C HIS A 101 3.71 -4.76 12.26
N ARG A 102 4.28 -5.52 13.21
CA ARG A 102 4.26 -5.15 14.63
C ARG A 102 5.09 -3.88 14.85
N ILE A 103 4.57 -2.99 15.69
CA ILE A 103 5.31 -1.84 16.20
C ILE A 103 6.12 -2.30 17.43
N ASP A 104 7.43 -2.04 17.42
CA ASP A 104 8.34 -2.37 18.51
C ASP A 104 8.81 -1.12 19.28
N ASP A 105 8.54 0.08 18.78
CA ASP A 105 8.80 1.37 19.45
C ASP A 105 7.49 2.08 19.80
N VAL A 106 7.28 2.33 21.10
CA VAL A 106 6.08 3.02 21.60
C VAL A 106 5.91 4.42 21.01
N THR A 107 6.98 5.09 20.61
CA THR A 107 6.92 6.42 19.99
C THR A 107 6.21 6.41 18.65
N GLU A 108 6.31 5.31 17.88
CA GLU A 108 5.58 5.14 16.63
C GLU A 108 4.07 5.05 16.85
N VAL A 109 3.63 4.48 17.98
CA VAL A 109 2.20 4.36 18.29
C VAL A 109 1.54 5.73 18.39
N PHE A 110 2.24 6.70 18.99
CA PHE A 110 1.73 8.08 19.19
C PHE A 110 2.04 9.00 18.01
N ASN A 111 2.80 8.56 17.02
CA ASN A 111 3.10 9.34 15.82
C ASN A 111 1.87 9.31 14.87
N PRO A 112 1.22 10.47 14.58
CA PRO A 112 0.06 10.51 13.69
C PRO A 112 0.41 10.24 12.21
N ASN A 113 1.69 10.30 11.83
CA ASN A 113 2.14 9.92 10.48
C ASN A 113 2.27 8.40 10.31
N VAL A 114 2.29 7.65 11.40
CA VAL A 114 2.24 6.20 11.41
C VAL A 114 0.78 5.77 11.52
N VAL A 115 0.25 5.16 10.47
CA VAL A 115 -1.11 4.60 10.48
C VAL A 115 -1.10 3.26 11.20
N LYS A 116 -1.99 3.09 12.19
CA LYS A 116 -2.23 1.84 12.88
C LYS A 116 -3.41 1.11 12.27
N VAL A 117 -3.40 -0.22 12.35
CA VAL A 117 -4.52 -1.06 11.94
C VAL A 117 -4.87 -2.05 13.03
N VAL A 118 -6.18 -2.21 13.27
CA VAL A 118 -6.74 -3.27 14.09
C VAL A 118 -7.57 -4.20 13.21
N PHE A 119 -7.50 -5.50 13.49
CA PHE A 119 -8.18 -6.53 12.71
C PHE A 119 -8.70 -7.64 13.63
N ASP A 120 -9.66 -8.41 13.12
CA ASP A 120 -10.26 -9.54 13.83
C ASP A 120 -9.38 -10.81 13.78
N ALA A 121 -9.83 -11.88 14.43
CA ALA A 121 -9.12 -13.17 14.47
C ALA A 121 -9.04 -13.84 13.07
N SER A 122 -9.85 -13.41 12.12
CA SER A 122 -9.83 -13.87 10.73
C SER A 122 -8.95 -13.00 9.82
N GLY A 123 -8.29 -11.98 10.38
CA GLY A 123 -7.46 -11.02 9.67
C GLY A 123 -8.25 -9.92 8.93
N ASN A 124 -9.55 -9.76 9.19
CA ASN A 124 -10.31 -8.67 8.57
C ASN A 124 -10.05 -7.36 9.31
N ALA A 125 -9.71 -6.29 8.60
CA ALA A 125 -9.55 -4.98 9.18
C ALA A 125 -10.84 -4.52 9.84
N LEU A 126 -10.73 -4.07 11.08
CA LEU A 126 -11.80 -3.43 11.83
C LEU A 126 -11.73 -1.91 11.67
N TYR A 127 -10.52 -1.35 11.72
CA TYR A 127 -10.30 0.08 11.54
C TYR A 127 -8.83 0.41 11.27
N PHE A 128 -8.61 1.51 10.54
CA PHE A 128 -7.31 2.15 10.35
C PHE A 128 -7.34 3.53 10.99
N SER A 129 -6.29 3.92 11.73
CA SER A 129 -6.28 5.21 12.41
C SER A 129 -4.87 5.79 12.57
N ARG A 130 -4.82 7.11 12.56
CA ARG A 130 -3.63 7.87 12.99
C ARG A 130 -3.52 7.93 14.51
N ALA A 131 -4.63 7.73 15.24
CA ALA A 131 -4.64 7.63 16.69
C ALA A 131 -3.96 6.35 17.20
N PRO A 132 -3.57 6.29 18.49
CA PRO A 132 -3.09 5.07 19.14
C PRO A 132 -4.22 4.04 19.26
N VAL A 133 -4.30 3.08 18.35
CA VAL A 133 -5.28 1.99 18.37
C VAL A 133 -4.58 0.63 18.23
N PRO A 134 -5.01 -0.40 19.04
CA PRO A 134 -5.92 -0.31 20.17
C PRO A 134 -5.32 0.52 21.31
N PHE A 135 -6.15 1.19 22.11
CA PHE A 135 -5.66 1.95 23.25
C PHE A 135 -5.32 1.03 24.41
N ALA A 136 -4.04 0.78 24.63
CA ALA A 136 -3.53 -0.08 25.70
C ALA A 136 -3.60 0.64 27.05
N ARG A 137 -4.76 0.59 27.74
CA ARG A 137 -5.07 1.39 28.93
C ARG A 137 -3.97 1.36 29.98
N ALA A 138 -3.49 0.18 30.36
CA ALA A 138 -2.48 0.04 31.42
C ALA A 138 -1.08 0.53 30.95
N GLY A 139 -0.67 0.16 29.74
CA GLY A 139 0.66 0.53 29.20
C GLY A 139 0.79 2.02 28.91
N PHE A 140 -0.28 2.62 28.33
CA PHE A 140 -0.25 4.04 27.95
C PHE A 140 -0.52 5.00 29.11
N ALA A 141 -1.08 4.52 30.24
CA ALA A 141 -1.19 5.29 31.48
C ALA A 141 0.13 5.35 32.28
N ALA A 142 1.14 4.55 31.93
CA ALA A 142 2.45 4.60 32.57
C ALA A 142 3.20 5.88 32.18
N ALA A 143 4.15 6.29 33.01
CA ALA A 143 5.03 7.43 32.73
C ALA A 143 6.49 6.97 32.83
N PRO A 144 7.22 6.80 31.72
CA PRO A 144 6.76 6.99 30.32
C PRO A 144 5.81 5.88 29.83
N PRO A 145 5.05 6.13 28.77
CA PRO A 145 4.19 5.11 28.15
C PRO A 145 4.99 3.90 27.68
N ARG A 146 4.35 2.70 27.74
CA ARG A 146 4.98 1.43 27.36
C ARG A 146 4.08 0.63 26.43
N LEU A 147 4.69 -0.14 25.54
CA LEU A 147 3.97 -1.13 24.75
C LEU A 147 3.37 -2.21 25.68
N PRO A 148 2.14 -2.66 25.41
CA PRO A 148 1.56 -3.78 26.13
C PRO A 148 2.34 -5.07 25.84
N ALA A 149 2.45 -5.95 26.83
CA ALA A 149 3.14 -7.24 26.66
C ALA A 149 2.26 -8.28 25.95
N ASP A 150 0.95 -8.16 26.10
CA ASP A 150 -0.07 -9.13 25.72
C ASP A 150 -0.86 -8.77 24.46
N VAL A 151 -0.67 -7.55 23.94
CA VAL A 151 -1.34 -7.07 22.72
C VAL A 151 -0.33 -6.48 21.75
N SER A 152 -0.30 -7.00 20.52
CA SER A 152 0.49 -6.40 19.45
C SER A 152 -0.23 -5.21 18.85
N ILE A 153 0.48 -4.10 18.68
CA ILE A 153 0.03 -2.95 17.92
C ILE A 153 0.70 -3.00 16.56
N HIS A 154 -0.07 -2.75 15.50
CA HIS A 154 0.40 -2.95 14.13
C HIS A 154 0.41 -1.64 13.34
N ARG A 155 1.53 -1.40 12.66
CA ARG A 155 1.69 -0.35 11.67
C ARG A 155 1.22 -0.88 10.32
N HIS A 156 0.31 -0.15 9.70
CA HIS A 156 -0.19 -0.43 8.37
C HIS A 156 0.87 -0.12 7.29
N TYR A 157 0.91 -0.98 6.26
CA TYR A 157 1.64 -0.75 5.02
C TYR A 157 0.71 -0.14 3.96
N GLY A 158 1.15 0.90 3.26
CA GLY A 158 0.41 1.52 2.16
C GLY A 158 0.36 0.70 0.86
N LEU A 159 0.63 -0.60 0.93
CA LEU A 159 0.56 -1.52 -0.20
C LEU A 159 -0.79 -2.23 -0.20
N TYR A 160 -1.47 -2.24 -1.35
CA TYR A 160 -2.79 -2.83 -1.49
C TYR A 160 -2.90 -3.71 -2.72
N ALA A 161 -3.61 -4.83 -2.58
CA ALA A 161 -4.19 -5.57 -3.68
C ALA A 161 -5.70 -5.33 -3.72
N TYR A 162 -6.27 -5.20 -4.91
CA TYR A 162 -7.68 -4.94 -5.15
C TYR A 162 -8.25 -5.96 -6.14
N ARG A 163 -9.50 -6.41 -5.92
CA ARG A 163 -10.26 -7.01 -7.00
C ARG A 163 -10.72 -5.92 -7.96
N VAL A 164 -10.67 -6.17 -9.26
CA VAL A 164 -11.07 -5.19 -10.28
C VAL A 164 -12.55 -4.81 -10.12
N ALA A 165 -13.41 -5.74 -9.73
CA ALA A 165 -14.81 -5.44 -9.40
C ALA A 165 -14.94 -4.30 -8.36
N PHE A 166 -14.11 -4.31 -7.33
CA PHE A 166 -14.07 -3.22 -6.33
C PHE A 166 -13.54 -1.92 -6.93
N LEU A 167 -12.45 -1.97 -7.71
CA LEU A 167 -11.90 -0.78 -8.36
C LEU A 167 -12.95 -0.07 -9.23
N ARG A 168 -13.78 -0.83 -9.95
CA ARG A 168 -14.88 -0.27 -10.76
C ARG A 168 -15.99 0.36 -9.92
N ALA A 169 -16.26 -0.20 -8.75
CA ALA A 169 -17.27 0.33 -7.83
C ALA A 169 -16.79 1.58 -7.09
N PHE A 170 -15.49 1.67 -6.78
CA PHE A 170 -14.93 2.70 -5.90
C PHE A 170 -15.26 4.15 -6.29
N PRO A 171 -15.15 4.58 -7.57
CA PRO A 171 -15.50 5.95 -7.97
C PRO A 171 -16.98 6.33 -7.75
N THR A 172 -17.86 5.33 -7.60
CA THR A 172 -19.29 5.55 -7.36
C THR A 172 -19.62 5.64 -5.86
N LEU A 173 -18.68 5.29 -4.98
CA LEU A 173 -18.87 5.32 -3.53
C LEU A 173 -18.69 6.75 -3.01
N PRO A 174 -19.69 7.34 -2.35
CA PRO A 174 -19.54 8.65 -1.71
C PRO A 174 -18.39 8.63 -0.68
N PRO A 175 -17.59 9.71 -0.59
CA PRO A 175 -16.61 9.86 0.48
C PRO A 175 -17.23 9.69 1.86
N SER A 176 -16.52 9.06 2.79
CA SER A 176 -17.03 8.84 4.14
C SER A 176 -16.52 9.90 5.12
N PRO A 177 -17.29 10.24 6.17
CA PRO A 177 -16.84 11.18 7.20
C PRO A 177 -15.55 10.73 7.90
N ILE A 178 -15.37 9.43 8.11
CA ILE A 178 -14.18 8.88 8.76
C ILE A 178 -12.95 8.92 7.86
N GLU A 179 -13.13 8.73 6.55
CA GLU A 179 -12.07 8.93 5.55
C GLU A 179 -11.56 10.36 5.56
N ALA A 180 -12.48 11.33 5.56
CA ALA A 180 -12.13 12.75 5.60
C ALA A 180 -11.43 13.14 6.90
N ALA A 181 -11.89 12.63 8.06
CA ALA A 181 -11.32 12.94 9.35
C ALA A 181 -9.91 12.39 9.55
N GLU A 182 -9.67 11.14 9.11
CA GLU A 182 -8.36 10.47 9.22
C GLU A 182 -7.44 10.76 8.04
N ALA A 183 -7.97 11.30 6.92
CA ALA A 183 -7.29 11.39 5.62
C ALA A 183 -6.72 10.01 5.20
N LEU A 184 -7.58 8.98 5.24
CA LEU A 184 -7.26 7.59 4.94
C LEU A 184 -8.32 7.01 3.99
N GLU A 185 -7.98 6.89 2.71
CA GLU A 185 -8.87 6.50 1.62
C GLU A 185 -9.50 5.12 1.82
N GLN A 186 -8.76 4.16 2.38
CA GLN A 186 -9.26 2.80 2.62
C GLN A 186 -10.44 2.74 3.61
N LEU A 187 -10.65 3.77 4.40
CA LEU A 187 -11.81 3.87 5.28
C LEU A 187 -13.12 4.03 4.51
N ARG A 188 -13.10 4.54 3.27
CA ARG A 188 -14.28 4.55 2.39
C ARG A 188 -14.76 3.13 2.12
N ALA A 189 -13.84 2.21 1.81
CA ALA A 189 -14.19 0.81 1.59
C ALA A 189 -14.86 0.18 2.82
N LEU A 190 -14.26 0.34 4.00
CA LEU A 190 -14.85 -0.17 5.26
C LEU A 190 -16.21 0.46 5.55
N TRP A 191 -16.37 1.78 5.34
CA TRP A 191 -17.63 2.49 5.56
C TRP A 191 -18.77 1.94 4.71
N HIS A 192 -18.46 1.54 3.48
CA HIS A 192 -19.44 0.95 2.55
C HIS A 192 -19.56 -0.58 2.66
N GLY A 193 -18.98 -1.18 3.70
CA GLY A 193 -19.14 -2.60 4.01
C GLY A 193 -18.24 -3.55 3.21
N TYR A 194 -17.26 -3.02 2.47
CA TYR A 194 -16.25 -3.85 1.81
C TYR A 194 -15.24 -4.39 2.82
N ARG A 195 -14.88 -5.65 2.66
CA ARG A 195 -13.92 -6.31 3.54
C ARG A 195 -12.50 -6.11 3.04
N ILE A 196 -11.62 -5.71 3.97
CA ILE A 196 -10.17 -5.59 3.75
C ILE A 196 -9.50 -6.66 4.59
N VAL A 197 -8.75 -7.57 3.98
CA VAL A 197 -7.94 -8.55 4.70
C VAL A 197 -6.55 -7.99 4.94
N VAL A 198 -6.03 -8.18 6.16
CA VAL A 198 -4.72 -7.68 6.60
C VAL A 198 -3.79 -8.87 6.80
N ASP A 199 -2.65 -8.85 6.14
CA ASP A 199 -1.58 -9.83 6.35
C ASP A 199 -0.51 -9.27 7.27
N VAL A 200 -0.12 -10.02 8.29
CA VAL A 200 0.93 -9.64 9.24
C VAL A 200 2.27 -10.14 8.71
N VAL A 201 3.15 -9.20 8.36
CA VAL A 201 4.49 -9.50 7.87
C VAL A 201 5.56 -9.18 8.92
N GLN A 202 6.74 -9.76 8.76
CA GLN A 202 7.87 -9.48 9.64
C GLN A 202 8.73 -8.35 9.07
N GLY A 203 9.17 -7.46 9.94
CA GLY A 203 10.06 -6.34 9.59
C GLY A 203 9.33 -5.12 9.04
N ALA A 204 9.97 -3.97 9.23
CA ALA A 204 9.51 -2.71 8.66
C ALA A 204 9.84 -2.65 7.16
N PRO A 205 9.00 -1.98 6.33
CA PRO A 205 9.30 -1.78 4.92
C PRO A 205 10.56 -0.95 4.74
N ALA A 206 11.19 -1.09 3.58
CA ALA A 206 12.14 -0.09 3.14
C ALA A 206 11.39 1.26 3.01
N PRO A 207 11.97 2.35 3.51
CA PRO A 207 11.33 3.66 3.41
C PRO A 207 11.25 4.11 1.95
N GLY A 208 10.13 4.74 1.60
CA GLY A 208 9.93 5.40 0.32
C GLY A 208 10.88 6.58 0.08
N VAL A 209 10.66 7.29 -1.01
CA VAL A 209 11.46 8.46 -1.43
C VAL A 209 10.58 9.70 -1.38
N ASP A 210 10.52 10.35 -0.22
CA ASP A 210 9.73 11.56 0.01
C ASP A 210 10.59 12.84 -0.06
N THR A 211 11.89 12.72 0.16
CA THR A 211 12.82 13.85 0.26
C THR A 211 14.02 13.68 -0.70
N PRO A 212 14.75 14.79 -1.02
CA PRO A 212 16.01 14.70 -1.76
C PRO A 212 17.06 13.80 -1.09
N ASP A 213 17.08 13.76 0.24
CA ASP A 213 18.01 12.90 0.99
C ASP A 213 17.67 11.42 0.86
N ASP A 214 16.37 11.08 0.84
CA ASP A 214 15.92 9.72 0.53
C ASP A 214 16.35 9.31 -0.87
N LEU A 215 16.17 10.19 -1.85
CA LEU A 215 16.60 9.94 -3.22
C LEU A 215 18.10 9.68 -3.29
N ALA A 216 18.91 10.48 -2.58
CA ALA A 216 20.37 10.30 -2.54
C ALA A 216 20.76 8.96 -1.87
N ARG A 217 20.05 8.56 -0.80
CA ARG A 217 20.22 7.28 -0.11
C ARG A 217 19.92 6.11 -1.05
N VAL A 218 18.80 6.14 -1.71
CA VAL A 218 18.34 5.08 -2.63
C VAL A 218 19.27 4.95 -3.85
N ARG A 219 19.74 6.08 -4.41
CA ARG A 219 20.74 6.06 -5.51
C ARG A 219 22.03 5.35 -5.11
N ARG A 220 22.54 5.60 -3.89
CA ARG A 220 23.74 4.92 -3.40
C ARG A 220 23.53 3.40 -3.26
N GLN A 221 22.33 3.00 -2.80
CA GLN A 221 22.00 1.59 -2.65
C GLN A 221 21.98 0.86 -4.00
N PHE A 222 21.29 1.40 -5.00
CA PHE A 222 21.29 0.81 -6.34
C PHE A 222 22.68 0.78 -6.99
N ALA A 223 23.49 1.83 -6.82
CA ALA A 223 24.85 1.84 -7.31
C ALA A 223 25.72 0.73 -6.69
N ALA A 224 25.50 0.40 -5.43
CA ALA A 224 26.17 -0.70 -4.75
C ALA A 224 25.69 -2.08 -5.25
N GLU A 225 24.37 -2.25 -5.48
CA GLU A 225 23.79 -3.48 -6.04
C GLU A 225 24.33 -3.74 -7.47
N ASP A 226 24.35 -2.72 -8.33
CA ASP A 226 24.84 -2.80 -9.70
C ASP A 226 26.35 -3.16 -9.74
N ALA A 227 27.15 -2.64 -8.78
CA ALA A 227 28.59 -2.95 -8.68
C ALA A 227 28.88 -4.39 -8.21
N THR A 228 27.94 -5.02 -7.49
CA THR A 228 28.11 -6.39 -6.96
C THR A 228 27.65 -7.45 -7.98
N SER A 229 26.90 -7.03 -9.00
CA SER A 229 26.33 -7.93 -10.03
C SER A 229 27.24 -8.09 -11.26
N HIS A 230 28.45 -7.52 -11.25
CA HIS A 230 29.49 -7.63 -12.26
C HIS A 230 30.73 -8.34 -11.68
#